data_5170e84741c2935ded0e0de4d7d8eab5
#
_entry.id   5170e84741c2935ded0e0de4d7d8eab5
#
_cell.length_a   1.000
_cell.length_b   1.000
_cell.length_c   1.000
_cell.angle_alpha   90.00
_cell.angle_beta   90.00
_cell.angle_gamma   90.00
#
_symmetry.space_group_name_H-M   'P 1'
#
loop_
_entity.id
_entity.type
_entity.pdbx_description
1 polymer ?
#
loop_
_entity_poly.entity_id
_entity_poly.type
_entity_poly.pdbx_seq_one_letter_code
_entity_poly.pdbx_strand_id
1 'polypeptide(L)'
;MQHPYSGGAQYSFGPGAISPVVKMLLLINVGVFLPTALIPPLFPYVVEYFGLTPQHVLEQMRLWELITWMFVHGGITHILFNMLILWMFGVQLERIWGPKFFLHYYFITGIGAGLTVIVVGLLPFAFAESTYLLPTIGASGAIYGLLVAFALYYPETPILMFFLFPVPAKYFVMIIGTISFLSVPRGGGVSHVAHLGGLVVGYLYLKRFGGRSLGRSGFGRLGIMADIKYRYFKWKMGRLKKRFDVYQGRRNDWDDRIH
;
A
#
# COMPACT_ATOMS: atom_id res chain seq x y z
N MET A 1 -24.47 16.23 -41.21
CA MET A 1 -24.28 16.44 -39.77
C MET A 1 -23.80 15.14 -39.19
N GLN A 2 -22.49 15.05 -38.94
CA GLN A 2 -21.86 13.86 -38.33
C GLN A 2 -21.77 14.12 -36.83
N HIS A 3 -22.32 13.24 -36.02
CA HIS A 3 -22.19 13.26 -34.57
C HIS A 3 -20.83 12.63 -34.20
N PRO A 4 -19.89 13.39 -33.62
CA PRO A 4 -18.68 12.83 -33.03
C PRO A 4 -18.91 12.79 -31.51
N TYR A 5 -19.26 11.68 -30.93
CA TYR A 5 -19.06 11.35 -29.52
C TYR A 5 -19.69 9.98 -29.21
N SER A 6 -19.03 8.91 -29.64
CA SER A 6 -19.20 7.59 -29.04
C SER A 6 -17.84 7.14 -28.47
N GLY A 7 -17.33 7.92 -27.52
CA GLY A 7 -16.26 7.48 -26.64
C GLY A 7 -16.85 6.52 -25.59
N GLY A 8 -17.05 5.27 -25.97
CA GLY A 8 -17.36 4.22 -25.00
C GLY A 8 -16.24 4.17 -23.97
N ALA A 9 -16.55 4.39 -22.69
CA ALA A 9 -15.60 4.17 -21.61
C ALA A 9 -15.12 2.73 -21.69
N GLN A 10 -13.90 2.53 -22.21
CA GLN A 10 -13.22 1.24 -22.15
C GLN A 10 -12.90 0.98 -20.67
N TYR A 11 -13.73 0.19 -20.03
CA TYR A 11 -13.44 -0.36 -18.71
C TYR A 11 -12.30 -1.37 -18.87
N SER A 12 -11.06 -0.92 -18.72
CA SER A 12 -9.90 -1.81 -18.65
C SER A 12 -9.76 -2.33 -17.22
N PHE A 13 -9.81 -3.66 -17.06
CA PHE A 13 -9.50 -4.28 -15.78
C PHE A 13 -8.00 -4.14 -15.51
N GLY A 14 -7.66 -3.50 -14.37
CA GLY A 14 -6.27 -3.34 -13.92
C GLY A 14 -5.55 -2.09 -14.45
N PRO A 15 -4.27 -1.92 -14.08
CA PRO A 15 -3.47 -0.71 -14.38
C PRO A 15 -2.95 -0.63 -15.81
N GLY A 16 -3.37 -1.54 -16.70
CA GLY A 16 -2.88 -1.63 -18.07
C GLY A 16 -1.55 -2.39 -18.20
N ALA A 17 -0.70 -2.02 -19.20
CA ALA A 17 0.55 -2.72 -19.47
C ALA A 17 1.48 -2.75 -18.24
N ILE A 18 2.10 -3.92 -18.00
CA ILE A 18 3.00 -4.15 -16.86
C ILE A 18 4.27 -3.32 -17.05
N SER A 19 4.65 -2.55 -16.04
CA SER A 19 5.86 -1.73 -16.03
C SER A 19 7.13 -2.58 -15.84
N PRO A 20 8.31 -2.11 -16.25
CA PRO A 20 9.53 -2.93 -16.32
C PRO A 20 9.96 -3.55 -14.98
N VAL A 21 9.98 -2.77 -13.90
CA VAL A 21 10.42 -3.28 -12.58
C VAL A 21 9.38 -4.20 -11.97
N VAL A 22 8.09 -3.86 -12.07
CA VAL A 22 7.02 -4.77 -11.64
C VAL A 22 7.11 -6.09 -12.40
N LYS A 23 7.32 -6.06 -13.73
CA LYS A 23 7.51 -7.29 -14.53
C LYS A 23 8.69 -8.12 -14.02
N MET A 24 9.82 -7.48 -13.76
CA MET A 24 11.01 -8.15 -13.23
C MET A 24 10.72 -8.80 -11.88
N LEU A 25 10.09 -8.08 -10.94
CA LEU A 25 9.75 -8.62 -9.63
C LEU A 25 8.75 -9.78 -9.72
N LEU A 26 7.73 -9.69 -10.59
CA LEU A 26 6.80 -10.79 -10.84
C LEU A 26 7.54 -12.04 -11.35
N LEU A 27 8.42 -11.88 -12.33
CA LEU A 27 9.18 -12.99 -12.91
C LEU A 27 10.12 -13.64 -11.89
N ILE A 28 10.81 -12.86 -11.04
CA ILE A 28 11.68 -13.39 -9.98
C ILE A 28 10.84 -14.21 -8.98
N ASN A 29 9.72 -13.66 -8.51
CA ASN A 29 8.85 -14.36 -7.55
C ASN A 29 8.30 -15.67 -8.11
N VAL A 30 7.81 -15.66 -9.35
CA VAL A 30 7.34 -16.88 -10.04
C VAL A 30 8.49 -17.86 -10.25
N GLY A 31 9.68 -17.36 -10.64
CA GLY A 31 10.87 -18.18 -10.86
C GLY A 31 11.37 -18.90 -9.61
N VAL A 32 11.26 -18.26 -8.43
CA VAL A 32 11.57 -18.90 -7.13
C VAL A 32 10.46 -19.85 -6.70
N PHE A 33 9.20 -19.50 -6.95
CA PHE A 33 8.04 -20.31 -6.52
C PHE A 33 7.88 -21.61 -7.34
N LEU A 34 8.09 -21.57 -8.65
CA LEU A 34 7.85 -22.73 -9.50
C LEU A 34 8.66 -23.98 -9.09
N PRO A 35 9.99 -23.93 -8.85
CA PRO A 35 10.74 -25.09 -8.39
C PRO A 35 10.23 -25.64 -7.06
N THR A 36 9.86 -24.78 -6.10
CA THR A 36 9.35 -25.22 -4.80
C THR A 36 7.96 -25.82 -4.86
N ALA A 37 7.13 -25.38 -5.81
CA ALA A 37 5.80 -25.93 -6.04
C ALA A 37 5.84 -27.26 -6.80
N LEU A 38 6.78 -27.42 -7.76
CA LEU A 38 6.93 -28.62 -8.58
C LEU A 38 7.69 -29.73 -7.85
N ILE A 39 8.59 -29.37 -6.94
CA ILE A 39 9.44 -30.30 -6.17
C ILE A 39 9.18 -30.03 -4.68
N PRO A 40 8.09 -30.58 -4.10
CA PRO A 40 7.71 -30.28 -2.71
C PRO A 40 8.80 -30.48 -1.66
N PRO A 41 9.71 -31.49 -1.76
CA PRO A 41 10.82 -31.62 -0.82
C PRO A 41 11.81 -30.46 -0.80
N LEU A 42 11.85 -29.62 -1.85
CA LEU A 42 12.72 -28.44 -1.92
C LEU A 42 12.24 -27.28 -1.02
N PHE A 43 10.92 -27.19 -0.79
CA PHE A 43 10.33 -26.07 -0.07
C PHE A 43 10.89 -25.85 1.34
N PRO A 44 11.02 -26.87 2.22
CA PRO A 44 11.60 -26.70 3.54
C PRO A 44 13.03 -26.15 3.50
N TYR A 45 13.86 -26.59 2.56
CA TYR A 45 15.23 -26.09 2.39
C TYR A 45 15.22 -24.61 1.94
N VAL A 46 14.35 -24.26 1.00
CA VAL A 46 14.24 -22.85 0.55
C VAL A 46 13.78 -21.96 1.69
N VAL A 47 12.82 -22.39 2.51
CA VAL A 47 12.39 -21.61 3.69
C VAL A 47 13.51 -21.49 4.71
N GLU A 48 14.25 -22.56 5.01
CA GLU A 48 15.34 -22.59 5.98
C GLU A 48 16.51 -21.68 5.60
N TYR A 49 16.89 -21.63 4.30
CA TYR A 49 18.06 -20.87 3.85
C TYR A 49 17.74 -19.48 3.31
N PHE A 50 16.49 -19.20 2.90
CA PHE A 50 16.10 -17.95 2.25
C PHE A 50 14.94 -17.22 2.93
N GLY A 51 14.23 -17.88 3.88
CA GLY A 51 13.26 -17.23 4.76
C GLY A 51 13.98 -16.35 5.79
N LEU A 52 13.34 -15.32 6.29
CA LEU A 52 13.88 -14.45 7.33
C LEU A 52 13.62 -15.05 8.71
N THR A 53 14.66 -15.51 9.38
CA THR A 53 14.61 -15.95 10.77
C THR A 53 15.53 -15.06 11.60
N PRO A 54 15.00 -14.27 12.56
CA PRO A 54 15.82 -13.36 13.38
C PRO A 54 17.03 -14.04 14.02
N GLN A 55 16.85 -15.25 14.54
CA GLN A 55 17.95 -16.04 15.10
C GLN A 55 19.08 -16.27 14.08
N HIS A 56 18.75 -16.66 12.86
CA HIS A 56 19.77 -16.91 11.82
C HIS A 56 20.52 -15.64 11.44
N VAL A 57 19.79 -14.51 11.32
CA VAL A 57 20.42 -13.22 10.97
C VAL A 57 21.39 -12.78 12.06
N LEU A 58 21.01 -12.91 13.35
CA LEU A 58 21.79 -12.39 14.47
C LEU A 58 22.89 -13.34 14.94
N GLU A 59 22.62 -14.65 14.99
CA GLU A 59 23.54 -15.63 15.55
C GLU A 59 24.45 -16.29 14.47
N GLN A 60 23.93 -16.41 13.23
CA GLN A 60 24.63 -17.08 12.13
C GLN A 60 25.06 -16.11 11.01
N MET A 61 24.77 -14.79 11.17
CA MET A 61 25.15 -13.73 10.20
C MET A 61 24.55 -13.96 8.80
N ARG A 62 23.37 -14.58 8.69
CA ARG A 62 22.70 -14.81 7.42
C ARG A 62 22.02 -13.54 6.90
N LEU A 63 22.81 -12.52 6.60
CA LEU A 63 22.32 -11.19 6.20
C LEU A 63 21.52 -11.18 4.89
N TRP A 64 21.73 -12.16 4.00
CA TRP A 64 20.95 -12.30 2.78
C TRP A 64 19.47 -12.55 3.05
N GLU A 65 19.11 -13.14 4.20
CA GLU A 65 17.73 -13.38 4.59
C GLU A 65 16.92 -12.07 4.67
N LEU A 66 17.57 -10.91 4.95
CA LEU A 66 16.90 -9.59 4.93
C LEU A 66 16.30 -9.22 3.57
N ILE A 67 16.73 -9.88 2.49
CA ILE A 67 16.24 -9.62 1.13
C ILE A 67 15.53 -10.83 0.56
N THR A 68 16.09 -12.03 0.72
CA THR A 68 15.63 -13.23 0.02
C THR A 68 14.24 -13.69 0.45
N TRP A 69 13.86 -13.47 1.71
CA TRP A 69 12.54 -13.83 2.24
C TRP A 69 11.38 -13.23 1.45
N MET A 70 11.61 -12.06 0.84
CA MET A 70 10.61 -11.35 0.04
C MET A 70 10.19 -12.11 -1.23
N PHE A 71 10.95 -13.12 -1.64
CA PHE A 71 10.73 -13.90 -2.87
C PHE A 71 10.25 -15.33 -2.60
N VAL A 72 10.25 -15.79 -1.34
CA VAL A 72 9.79 -17.11 -0.95
C VAL A 72 8.30 -17.08 -0.64
N HIS A 73 7.51 -18.02 -1.20
CA HIS A 73 6.05 -18.07 -0.99
C HIS A 73 5.58 -19.46 -0.60
N GLY A 74 4.73 -19.54 0.44
CA GLY A 74 4.26 -20.79 1.06
C GLY A 74 3.13 -21.50 0.34
N GLY A 75 2.68 -21.03 -0.84
CA GLY A 75 1.63 -21.70 -1.61
C GLY A 75 1.01 -20.81 -2.67
N ILE A 76 0.17 -21.40 -3.53
CA ILE A 76 -0.42 -20.72 -4.70
C ILE A 76 -1.22 -19.49 -4.31
N THR A 77 -2.07 -19.57 -3.29
CA THR A 77 -2.87 -18.43 -2.84
C THR A 77 -1.97 -17.29 -2.34
N HIS A 78 -0.90 -17.62 -1.60
CA HIS A 78 0.03 -16.64 -1.06
C HIS A 78 0.73 -15.87 -2.18
N ILE A 79 1.32 -16.55 -3.17
CA ILE A 79 1.97 -15.88 -4.29
C ILE A 79 0.96 -15.13 -5.16
N LEU A 80 -0.20 -15.72 -5.43
CA LEU A 80 -1.23 -15.11 -6.28
C LEU A 80 -1.66 -13.73 -5.76
N PHE A 81 -2.01 -13.63 -4.47
CA PHE A 81 -2.43 -12.35 -3.88
C PHE A 81 -1.28 -11.35 -3.82
N ASN A 82 -0.05 -11.79 -3.47
CA ASN A 82 1.11 -10.90 -3.49
C ASN A 82 1.36 -10.33 -4.91
N MET A 83 1.37 -11.17 -5.93
CA MET A 83 1.61 -10.76 -7.30
C MET A 83 0.48 -9.91 -7.87
N LEU A 84 -0.77 -10.22 -7.54
CA LEU A 84 -1.92 -9.40 -7.92
C LEU A 84 -1.82 -7.97 -7.36
N ILE A 85 -1.52 -7.84 -6.07
CA ILE A 85 -1.39 -6.54 -5.41
C ILE A 85 -0.17 -5.79 -5.95
N LEU A 86 0.96 -6.47 -6.13
CA LEU A 86 2.16 -5.90 -6.74
C LEU A 86 1.87 -5.36 -8.16
N TRP A 87 1.13 -6.11 -8.98
CA TRP A 87 0.73 -5.67 -10.31
C TRP A 87 -0.22 -4.48 -10.25
N MET A 88 -1.30 -4.57 -9.47
CA MET A 88 -2.35 -3.55 -9.44
C MET A 88 -1.84 -2.19 -8.94
N PHE A 89 -1.08 -2.18 -7.87
CA PHE A 89 -0.60 -0.95 -7.24
C PHE A 89 0.81 -0.57 -7.67
N GLY A 90 1.69 -1.56 -7.86
CA GLY A 90 3.07 -1.34 -8.24
C GLY A 90 3.21 -0.66 -9.59
N VAL A 91 2.45 -1.08 -10.61
CA VAL A 91 2.48 -0.46 -11.94
C VAL A 91 2.14 1.03 -11.90
N GLN A 92 1.12 1.41 -11.13
CA GLN A 92 0.72 2.81 -11.02
C GLN A 92 1.80 3.65 -10.30
N LEU A 93 2.37 3.11 -9.21
CA LEU A 93 3.43 3.78 -8.46
C LEU A 93 4.73 3.87 -9.27
N GLU A 94 5.13 2.82 -10.00
CA GLU A 94 6.30 2.84 -10.86
C GLU A 94 6.19 3.89 -11.96
N ARG A 95 4.99 4.05 -12.55
CA ARG A 95 4.74 5.09 -13.58
C ARG A 95 4.92 6.51 -13.06
N ILE A 96 4.55 6.77 -11.80
CA ILE A 96 4.69 8.09 -11.21
C ILE A 96 6.13 8.35 -10.77
N TRP A 97 6.77 7.36 -10.16
CA TRP A 97 8.07 7.50 -9.52
C TRP A 97 9.25 7.24 -10.43
N GLY A 98 9.00 6.52 -11.52
CA GLY A 98 10.03 5.91 -12.33
C GLY A 98 10.63 4.65 -11.69
N PRO A 99 11.31 3.83 -12.52
CA PRO A 99 11.75 2.50 -12.13
C PRO A 99 12.76 2.51 -10.97
N LYS A 100 13.70 3.47 -10.94
CA LYS A 100 14.74 3.54 -9.89
C LYS A 100 14.17 3.80 -8.50
N PHE A 101 13.28 4.79 -8.37
CA PHE A 101 12.69 5.12 -7.06
C PHE A 101 11.73 4.04 -6.60
N PHE A 102 10.93 3.47 -7.51
CA PHE A 102 10.04 2.36 -7.20
C PHE A 102 10.80 1.15 -6.64
N LEU A 103 11.89 0.74 -7.31
CA LEU A 103 12.72 -0.38 -6.87
C LEU A 103 13.36 -0.11 -5.49
N HIS A 104 13.91 1.10 -5.30
CA HIS A 104 14.45 1.53 -4.00
C HIS A 104 13.39 1.44 -2.89
N TYR A 105 12.21 1.98 -3.15
CA TYR A 105 11.11 1.98 -2.19
C TYR A 105 10.68 0.55 -1.83
N TYR A 106 10.54 -0.32 -2.83
CA TYR A 106 10.16 -1.72 -2.63
C TYR A 106 11.14 -2.44 -1.70
N PHE A 107 12.44 -2.32 -1.96
CA PHE A 107 13.46 -2.96 -1.11
C PHE A 107 13.58 -2.32 0.26
N ILE A 108 13.53 -1.01 0.37
CA ILE A 108 13.58 -0.34 1.68
C ILE A 108 12.41 -0.76 2.57
N THR A 109 11.21 -0.83 2.01
CA THR A 109 10.03 -1.24 2.79
C THR A 109 10.08 -2.72 3.14
N GLY A 110 10.55 -3.59 2.25
CA GLY A 110 10.72 -5.01 2.52
C GLY A 110 11.81 -5.28 3.56
N ILE A 111 13.00 -4.71 3.39
CA ILE A 111 14.09 -4.84 4.36
C ILE A 111 13.69 -4.24 5.72
N GLY A 112 13.06 -3.07 5.71
CA GLY A 112 12.57 -2.44 6.93
C GLY A 112 11.48 -3.24 7.65
N ALA A 113 10.62 -3.93 6.91
CA ALA A 113 9.67 -4.90 7.45
C ALA A 113 10.41 -6.06 8.13
N GLY A 114 11.44 -6.61 7.48
CA GLY A 114 12.29 -7.67 8.05
C GLY A 114 13.03 -7.22 9.32
N LEU A 115 13.58 -6.00 9.30
CA LEU A 115 14.22 -5.42 10.51
C LEU A 115 13.20 -5.22 11.64
N THR A 116 11.96 -4.88 11.33
CA THR A 116 10.88 -4.79 12.35
C THR A 116 10.59 -6.16 12.96
N VAL A 117 10.61 -7.24 12.17
CA VAL A 117 10.47 -8.62 12.69
C VAL A 117 11.60 -8.93 13.66
N ILE A 118 12.84 -8.61 13.31
CA ILE A 118 14.00 -8.84 14.19
C ILE A 118 13.86 -8.06 15.49
N VAL A 119 13.56 -6.76 15.42
CA VAL A 119 13.40 -5.91 16.61
C VAL A 119 12.29 -6.43 17.52
N VAL A 120 11.15 -6.81 16.97
CA VAL A 120 10.01 -7.34 17.75
C VAL A 120 10.35 -8.69 18.36
N GLY A 121 11.11 -9.56 17.66
CA GLY A 121 11.57 -10.84 18.18
C GLY A 121 12.49 -10.71 19.40
N LEU A 122 13.16 -9.57 19.58
CA LEU A 122 14.02 -9.28 20.73
C LEU A 122 13.29 -8.64 21.93
N LEU A 123 12.01 -8.27 21.76
CA LEU A 123 11.25 -7.60 22.81
C LEU A 123 10.58 -8.61 23.77
N PRO A 124 10.30 -8.25 25.02
CA PRO A 124 9.72 -9.16 26.03
C PRO A 124 8.20 -9.33 25.85
N PHE A 125 7.75 -9.71 24.65
CA PHE A 125 6.35 -10.03 24.38
C PHE A 125 6.12 -11.54 24.36
N ALA A 126 4.93 -11.98 24.71
CA ALA A 126 4.57 -13.40 24.72
C ALA A 126 4.73 -14.10 23.34
N PHE A 127 4.60 -13.35 22.24
CA PHE A 127 4.77 -13.85 20.88
C PHE A 127 6.20 -13.62 20.31
N ALA A 128 7.11 -13.02 21.08
CA ALA A 128 8.44 -12.67 20.59
C ALA A 128 9.28 -13.92 20.31
N GLU A 129 9.19 -14.95 21.14
CA GLU A 129 9.92 -16.20 20.94
C GLU A 129 9.58 -16.84 19.59
N SER A 130 8.28 -16.96 19.26
CA SER A 130 7.87 -17.48 17.96
C SER A 130 8.29 -16.57 16.80
N THR A 131 8.31 -15.26 17.01
CA THR A 131 8.80 -14.28 16.03
C THR A 131 10.31 -14.40 15.83
N TYR A 132 11.06 -14.73 16.88
CA TYR A 132 12.51 -14.89 16.83
C TYR A 132 12.98 -16.19 16.16
N LEU A 133 12.24 -17.29 16.41
CA LEU A 133 12.64 -18.64 15.99
C LEU A 133 12.01 -19.10 14.67
N LEU A 134 10.86 -18.55 14.27
CA LEU A 134 10.16 -19.03 13.07
C LEU A 134 10.46 -18.18 11.85
N PRO A 135 10.61 -18.82 10.67
CA PRO A 135 10.90 -18.10 9.44
C PRO A 135 9.69 -17.30 8.95
N THR A 136 9.96 -16.07 8.53
CA THR A 136 9.03 -15.20 7.80
C THR A 136 9.33 -15.28 6.31
N ILE A 137 8.28 -15.40 5.47
CA ILE A 137 8.40 -15.51 4.01
C ILE A 137 7.32 -14.66 3.33
N GLY A 138 7.60 -14.18 2.13
CA GLY A 138 6.65 -13.48 1.25
C GLY A 138 6.99 -12.03 0.96
N ALA A 139 6.53 -11.55 -0.18
CA ALA A 139 6.68 -10.15 -0.62
C ALA A 139 5.81 -9.17 0.19
N SER A 140 4.94 -9.67 1.06
CA SER A 140 3.87 -8.89 1.69
C SER A 140 4.37 -7.71 2.53
N GLY A 141 5.55 -7.80 3.18
CA GLY A 141 6.13 -6.66 3.88
C GLY A 141 6.35 -5.46 2.96
N ALA A 142 6.97 -5.66 1.79
CA ALA A 142 7.14 -4.62 0.79
C ALA A 142 5.81 -4.18 0.18
N ILE A 143 4.88 -5.12 -0.05
CA ILE A 143 3.55 -4.85 -0.59
C ILE A 143 2.73 -3.95 0.35
N TYR A 144 2.79 -4.15 1.66
CA TYR A 144 2.14 -3.25 2.61
C TYR A 144 2.72 -1.84 2.56
N GLY A 145 4.04 -1.71 2.29
CA GLY A 145 4.66 -0.44 1.94
C GLY A 145 4.06 0.19 0.66
N LEU A 146 3.85 -0.60 -0.40
CA LEU A 146 3.19 -0.12 -1.62
C LEU A 146 1.74 0.30 -1.38
N LEU A 147 1.00 -0.43 -0.55
CA LEU A 147 -0.39 -0.10 -0.20
C LEU A 147 -0.49 1.24 0.55
N VAL A 148 0.40 1.50 1.52
CA VAL A 148 0.41 2.81 2.18
C VAL A 148 0.79 3.92 1.21
N ALA A 149 1.75 3.69 0.32
CA ALA A 149 2.10 4.63 -0.72
C ALA A 149 0.90 4.94 -1.61
N PHE A 150 0.23 3.92 -2.10
CA PHE A 150 -0.95 4.07 -2.93
C PHE A 150 -2.07 4.86 -2.24
N ALA A 151 -2.35 4.55 -0.98
CA ALA A 151 -3.34 5.27 -0.19
C ALA A 151 -2.99 6.75 0.03
N LEU A 152 -1.70 7.08 0.11
CA LEU A 152 -1.24 8.46 0.24
C LEU A 152 -1.36 9.25 -1.08
N TYR A 153 -1.14 8.61 -2.23
CA TYR A 153 -1.24 9.25 -3.56
C TYR A 153 -2.66 9.28 -4.10
N TYR A 154 -3.45 8.24 -3.81
CA TYR A 154 -4.79 8.02 -4.34
C TYR A 154 -5.79 7.69 -3.24
N PRO A 155 -5.96 8.57 -2.22
CA PRO A 155 -6.73 8.25 -1.01
C PRO A 155 -8.20 7.91 -1.26
N GLU A 156 -8.80 8.50 -2.29
CA GLU A 156 -10.22 8.32 -2.61
C GLU A 156 -10.47 7.25 -3.69
N THR A 157 -9.41 6.67 -4.25
CA THR A 157 -9.57 5.62 -5.27
C THR A 157 -10.18 4.38 -4.65
N PRO A 158 -11.28 3.85 -5.21
CA PRO A 158 -11.95 2.67 -4.68
C PRO A 158 -11.09 1.41 -4.93
N ILE A 159 -10.85 0.66 -3.86
CA ILE A 159 -10.25 -0.68 -3.92
C ILE A 159 -11.36 -1.68 -3.60
N LEU A 160 -11.53 -2.71 -4.44
CA LEU A 160 -12.52 -3.76 -4.21
C LEU A 160 -12.05 -4.70 -3.09
N MET A 161 -12.49 -4.42 -1.87
CA MET A 161 -12.23 -5.31 -0.74
C MET A 161 -13.00 -6.62 -0.94
N PHE A 162 -12.29 -7.74 -0.84
CA PHE A 162 -12.81 -9.09 -1.15
C PHE A 162 -13.44 -9.21 -2.54
N PHE A 163 -13.04 -8.38 -3.52
CA PHE A 163 -13.60 -8.28 -4.87
C PHE A 163 -15.09 -7.88 -4.93
N LEU A 164 -15.68 -7.45 -3.82
CA LEU A 164 -17.12 -7.15 -3.69
C LEU A 164 -17.40 -5.69 -3.34
N PHE A 165 -16.68 -5.15 -2.36
CA PHE A 165 -17.01 -3.86 -1.77
C PHE A 165 -15.99 -2.79 -2.17
N PRO A 166 -16.39 -1.71 -2.87
CA PRO A 166 -15.51 -0.59 -3.17
C PRO A 166 -15.24 0.23 -1.89
N VAL A 167 -14.00 0.19 -1.41
CA VAL A 167 -13.54 0.93 -0.24
C VAL A 167 -12.46 1.93 -0.68
N PRO A 168 -12.55 3.22 -0.33
CA PRO A 168 -11.47 4.18 -0.60
C PRO A 168 -10.13 3.70 -0.05
N ALA A 169 -9.05 3.85 -0.82
CA ALA A 169 -7.72 3.31 -0.52
C ALA A 169 -7.23 3.65 0.89
N LYS A 170 -7.48 4.86 1.36
CA LYS A 170 -7.12 5.29 2.73
C LYS A 170 -7.78 4.43 3.82
N TYR A 171 -9.07 4.11 3.67
CA TYR A 171 -9.77 3.26 4.63
C TYR A 171 -9.39 1.79 4.48
N PHE A 172 -9.19 1.32 3.24
CA PHE A 172 -8.71 -0.03 2.99
C PHE A 172 -7.39 -0.29 3.75
N VAL A 173 -6.40 0.60 3.63
CA VAL A 173 -5.10 0.45 4.30
C VAL A 173 -5.24 0.54 5.83
N MET A 174 -6.11 1.41 6.35
CA MET A 174 -6.41 1.46 7.78
C MET A 174 -7.02 0.15 8.29
N ILE A 175 -7.97 -0.42 7.55
CA ILE A 175 -8.62 -1.69 7.90
C ILE A 175 -7.61 -2.83 7.94
N ILE A 176 -6.82 -3.03 6.85
CA ILE A 176 -5.85 -4.14 6.80
C ILE A 176 -4.73 -3.96 7.82
N GLY A 177 -4.30 -2.72 8.09
CA GLY A 177 -3.34 -2.38 9.13
C GLY A 177 -3.87 -2.72 10.52
N THR A 178 -5.13 -2.36 10.81
CA THR A 178 -5.79 -2.70 12.08
C THR A 178 -5.95 -4.20 12.24
N ILE A 179 -6.39 -4.92 11.19
CA ILE A 179 -6.49 -6.38 11.21
C ILE A 179 -5.12 -7.00 11.50
N SER A 180 -4.06 -6.54 10.82
CA SER A 180 -2.70 -7.03 11.06
C SER A 180 -2.26 -6.77 12.50
N PHE A 181 -2.53 -5.58 13.06
CA PHE A 181 -2.18 -5.24 14.44
C PHE A 181 -2.89 -6.15 15.45
N LEU A 182 -4.19 -6.34 15.31
CA LEU A 182 -4.99 -7.18 16.20
C LEU A 182 -4.66 -8.68 16.08
N SER A 183 -4.06 -9.09 14.96
CA SER A 183 -3.69 -10.48 14.70
C SER A 183 -2.31 -10.86 15.25
N VAL A 184 -1.44 -9.88 15.56
CA VAL A 184 -0.09 -10.15 16.10
C VAL A 184 -0.10 -11.08 17.33
N PRO A 185 -0.95 -10.88 18.35
CA PRO A 185 -0.92 -11.73 19.57
C PRO A 185 -1.54 -13.13 19.39
N ARG A 186 -2.22 -13.40 18.28
CA ARG A 186 -3.04 -14.62 18.09
C ARG A 186 -2.27 -15.82 17.52
N GLY A 187 -0.98 -15.73 17.32
CA GLY A 187 -0.18 -16.74 16.63
C GLY A 187 -0.18 -16.52 15.12
N GLY A 188 0.82 -17.05 14.42
CA GLY A 188 1.12 -16.65 13.03
C GLY A 188 1.59 -15.19 12.92
N GLY A 189 1.93 -14.58 14.06
CA GLY A 189 2.20 -13.16 14.23
C GLY A 189 3.43 -12.63 13.50
N VAL A 190 4.31 -13.50 13.06
CA VAL A 190 5.53 -13.10 12.34
C VAL A 190 5.20 -12.33 11.06
N SER A 191 4.30 -12.86 10.23
CA SER A 191 3.89 -12.17 9.01
C SER A 191 3.13 -10.87 9.30
N HIS A 192 2.31 -10.82 10.36
CA HIS A 192 1.59 -9.61 10.75
C HIS A 192 2.55 -8.51 11.24
N VAL A 193 3.60 -8.86 11.96
CA VAL A 193 4.68 -7.93 12.34
C VAL A 193 5.36 -7.36 11.10
N ALA A 194 5.68 -8.19 10.12
CA ALA A 194 6.26 -7.73 8.85
C ALA A 194 5.32 -6.78 8.08
N HIS A 195 4.01 -7.06 8.06
CA HIS A 195 3.00 -6.18 7.45
C HIS A 195 2.99 -4.80 8.09
N LEU A 196 2.95 -4.73 9.42
CA LEU A 196 3.00 -3.46 10.15
C LEU A 196 4.32 -2.74 9.93
N GLY A 197 5.45 -3.46 9.95
CA GLY A 197 6.77 -2.92 9.62
C GLY A 197 6.79 -2.27 8.25
N GLY A 198 6.25 -2.95 7.24
CA GLY A 198 6.12 -2.41 5.88
C GLY A 198 5.29 -1.14 5.79
N LEU A 199 4.14 -1.09 6.47
CA LEU A 199 3.31 0.13 6.56
C LEU A 199 4.07 1.30 7.19
N VAL A 200 4.70 1.07 8.35
CA VAL A 200 5.39 2.13 9.12
C VAL A 200 6.61 2.63 8.36
N VAL A 201 7.48 1.73 7.90
CA VAL A 201 8.69 2.09 7.15
C VAL A 201 8.33 2.78 5.85
N GLY A 202 7.32 2.27 5.12
CA GLY A 202 6.84 2.89 3.89
C GLY A 202 6.32 4.31 4.10
N TYR A 203 5.52 4.51 5.13
CA TYR A 203 5.03 5.85 5.49
C TYR A 203 6.17 6.81 5.87
N LEU A 204 7.08 6.38 6.75
CA LEU A 204 8.20 7.21 7.21
C LEU A 204 9.16 7.56 6.07
N TYR A 205 9.45 6.60 5.20
CA TYR A 205 10.30 6.83 4.04
C TYR A 205 9.70 7.88 3.09
N LEU A 206 8.43 7.77 2.75
CA LEU A 206 7.75 8.75 1.90
C LEU A 206 7.64 10.13 2.57
N LYS A 207 7.36 10.18 3.85
CA LYS A 207 7.33 11.43 4.60
C LYS A 207 8.67 12.15 4.57
N ARG A 208 9.79 11.39 4.60
CA ARG A 208 11.15 11.96 4.62
C ARG A 208 11.71 12.28 3.24
N PHE A 209 11.46 11.41 2.25
CA PHE A 209 12.12 11.44 0.95
C PHE A 209 11.16 11.62 -0.23
N GLY A 210 9.88 11.37 -0.07
CA GLY A 210 8.86 11.46 -1.13
C GLY A 210 8.72 12.86 -1.72
N GLY A 211 8.98 13.91 -0.97
CA GLY A 211 8.85 15.29 -1.42
C GLY A 211 9.82 15.72 -2.53
N ARG A 212 10.90 14.99 -2.78
CA ARG A 212 11.85 15.26 -3.88
C ARG A 212 11.49 14.57 -5.19
N SER A 213 10.80 13.44 -5.14
CA SER A 213 10.33 12.71 -6.33
C SER A 213 8.95 13.15 -6.79
N LEU A 214 8.22 13.84 -5.94
CA LEU A 214 6.91 14.38 -6.16
C LEU A 214 7.05 15.81 -6.69
N GLY A 215 7.15 15.93 -8.00
CA GLY A 215 7.02 17.23 -8.66
C GLY A 215 5.77 17.93 -8.13
N ARG A 216 5.93 19.13 -7.66
CA ARG A 216 5.07 20.25 -7.23
C ARG A 216 3.53 20.09 -7.14
N SER A 217 2.97 18.90 -7.37
CA SER A 217 1.54 18.64 -7.44
C SER A 217 1.14 17.57 -6.43
N GLY A 218 0.90 17.95 -5.20
CA GLY A 218 0.05 17.18 -4.31
C GLY A 218 0.53 16.78 -2.92
N PHE A 219 1.82 16.76 -2.61
CA PHE A 219 2.29 16.42 -1.25
C PHE A 219 2.56 17.66 -0.37
N GLY A 220 1.99 18.79 -0.79
CA GLY A 220 1.92 19.97 0.04
C GLY A 220 1.03 19.68 1.25
N ARG A 221 1.65 19.30 2.36
CA ARG A 221 1.03 19.15 3.68
C ARG A 221 -0.17 18.21 3.67
N LEU A 222 0.07 16.96 3.97
CA LEU A 222 -0.94 16.06 4.51
C LEU A 222 -1.55 16.70 5.77
N GLY A 223 -2.45 17.59 5.50
CA GLY A 223 -3.23 18.19 6.52
C GLY A 223 -4.44 17.33 6.80
N ILE A 224 -4.28 16.24 7.56
CA ILE A 224 -5.40 15.85 8.44
C ILE A 224 -5.92 17.13 9.12
N MET A 225 -5.02 18.01 9.57
CA MET A 225 -5.39 19.35 10.03
C MET A 225 -5.96 20.25 8.93
N ALA A 226 -5.48 20.19 7.68
CA ALA A 226 -6.04 21.00 6.60
C ALA A 226 -7.42 20.48 6.16
N ASP A 227 -7.63 19.16 6.15
CA ASP A 227 -8.95 18.58 5.85
C ASP A 227 -9.95 18.82 7.00
N ILE A 228 -9.52 18.69 8.25
CA ILE A 228 -10.33 19.06 9.43
C ILE A 228 -10.64 20.57 9.38
N LYS A 229 -9.65 21.42 9.08
CA LYS A 229 -9.84 22.85 8.94
C LYS A 229 -10.75 23.19 7.77
N TYR A 230 -10.61 22.53 6.61
CA TYR A 230 -11.49 22.70 5.45
C TYR A 230 -12.93 22.27 5.77
N ARG A 231 -13.15 21.11 6.40
CA ARG A 231 -14.47 20.64 6.84
C ARG A 231 -15.08 21.56 7.88
N TYR A 232 -14.28 22.04 8.83
CA TYR A 232 -14.70 23.05 9.81
C TYR A 232 -15.12 24.36 9.14
N PHE A 233 -14.31 24.88 8.21
CA PHE A 233 -14.67 26.10 7.47
C PHE A 233 -15.88 25.90 6.57
N LYS A 234 -16.01 24.76 5.88
CA LYS A 234 -17.16 24.43 5.06
C LYS A 234 -18.44 24.34 5.91
N TRP A 235 -18.36 23.74 7.08
CA TRP A 235 -19.48 23.68 8.04
C TRP A 235 -19.80 25.08 8.58
N LYS A 236 -18.80 25.87 8.97
CA LYS A 236 -18.98 27.26 9.44
C LYS A 236 -19.59 28.15 8.36
N MET A 237 -19.13 28.03 7.11
CA MET A 237 -19.70 28.76 5.97
C MET A 237 -21.15 28.33 5.69
N GLY A 238 -21.47 27.04 5.82
CA GLY A 238 -22.84 26.54 5.69
C GLY A 238 -23.78 27.09 6.77
N ARG A 239 -23.30 27.29 8.01
CA ARG A 239 -24.05 27.98 9.07
C ARG A 239 -24.20 29.47 8.83
N LEU A 240 -23.17 30.12 8.30
CA LEU A 240 -23.23 31.54 7.95
C LEU A 240 -24.19 31.80 6.77
N LYS A 241 -24.19 30.96 5.74
CA LYS A 241 -25.16 31.03 4.64
C LYS A 241 -26.62 30.90 5.11
N LYS A 242 -26.91 30.12 6.15
CA LYS A 242 -28.24 30.03 6.76
C LYS A 242 -28.63 31.28 7.58
N ARG A 243 -27.67 32.13 7.96
CA ARG A 243 -27.90 33.40 8.67
C ARG A 243 -28.02 34.62 7.76
N PHE A 244 -27.51 34.51 6.53
CA PHE A 244 -27.67 35.54 5.50
C PHE A 244 -28.70 35.03 4.52
N ASP A 245 -29.96 35.33 4.75
CA ASP A 245 -30.95 35.36 3.68
C ASP A 245 -30.50 36.40 2.68
N VAL A 246 -29.93 35.95 1.58
CA VAL A 246 -29.62 36.80 0.44
C VAL A 246 -30.97 37.21 -0.09
N TYR A 247 -31.38 38.45 0.14
CA TYR A 247 -32.49 39.08 -0.54
C TYR A 247 -32.18 39.00 -2.04
N GLN A 248 -32.73 38.00 -2.71
CA GLN A 248 -32.85 38.03 -4.15
C GLN A 248 -33.89 39.13 -4.44
N GLY A 249 -33.41 40.32 -4.76
CA GLY A 249 -34.26 41.39 -5.24
C GLY A 249 -35.09 40.84 -6.38
N ARG A 250 -36.42 40.91 -6.24
CA ARG A 250 -37.36 40.65 -7.31
C ARG A 250 -36.99 41.55 -8.49
N ARG A 251 -36.48 40.94 -9.52
CA ARG A 251 -36.15 41.58 -10.80
C ARG A 251 -37.40 41.62 -11.71
N ASN A 252 -38.47 42.19 -11.26
CA ASN A 252 -39.68 42.32 -12.07
C ASN A 252 -40.58 43.46 -11.62
N ASP A 253 -40.10 44.72 -11.54
CA ASP A 253 -41.01 45.89 -11.36
C ASP A 253 -40.50 47.18 -12.04
N TRP A 254 -39.62 47.08 -13.03
CA TRP A 254 -39.13 48.31 -13.71
C TRP A 254 -39.42 48.38 -15.20
N ASP A 255 -40.12 47.38 -15.82
CA ASP A 255 -40.33 47.40 -17.27
C ASP A 255 -41.75 47.91 -17.73
N ASP A 256 -42.63 48.30 -16.83
CA ASP A 256 -44.00 48.69 -17.22
C ASP A 256 -44.35 50.20 -17.06
N ARG A 257 -43.38 51.11 -17.01
CA ARG A 257 -43.68 52.54 -16.99
C ARG A 257 -42.71 53.36 -17.83
N ILE A 258 -42.70 53.15 -19.14
CA ILE A 258 -42.28 54.18 -20.10
C ILE A 258 -43.22 54.05 -21.31
N HIS A 259 -44.32 54.85 -21.29
CA HIS A 259 -44.99 55.35 -22.45
C HIS A 259 -44.86 56.87 -22.43
#